data_5d7e25c958d4d0c1208b92c7c7b0fad5
#
_entry.id   5d7e25c958d4d0c1208b92c7c7b0fad5
#
_cell.length_a   1.000
_cell.length_b   1.000
_cell.length_c   1.000
_cell.angle_alpha   90.00
_cell.angle_beta   90.00
_cell.angle_gamma   90.00
#
_symmetry.space_group_name_H-M   'P 1'
#
loop_
_entity.id
_entity.type
_entity.pdbx_description
1 polymer ?
#
loop_
_entity_poly.entity_id
_entity_poly.type
_entity_poly.pdbx_seq_one_letter_code
_entity_poly.pdbx_strand_id
1 'polypeptide(L)'
;EEDEEEKLEAKMDILDDPVRMYLKQMGQVSLLTREEEVAISKRIEDAEQNVQRCVHRFGFIANAYLDVAYRLLDNEERFDRVILDKKIDSRERYMKGLAQLCAQIQQTHQDASGSFRKLYRSKEVAKSVKARQAEFDKVAGALVKFFGRLYFKHKVIEDFCSMIDEARDRVLRMQKKVALDPDNKELKEHLAELELRMWM
;
A
#
# COMPACT_ATOMS: atom_id res chain seq x y z
N GLU A 1 37.34 46.30 -19.48
CA GLU A 1 37.90 44.96 -19.20
C GLU A 1 37.78 44.63 -17.70
N GLU A 2 38.16 45.57 -16.78
CA GLU A 2 38.01 45.37 -15.33
C GLU A 2 36.54 45.22 -14.88
N ASP A 3 35.60 45.96 -15.48
CA ASP A 3 34.16 45.87 -15.20
C ASP A 3 33.50 44.54 -15.69
N GLU A 4 34.11 43.86 -16.66
CA GLU A 4 33.63 42.57 -17.15
C GLU A 4 34.18 41.41 -16.32
N GLU A 5 35.41 41.53 -15.81
CA GLU A 5 36.00 40.53 -14.89
C GLU A 5 35.30 40.55 -13.52
N GLU A 6 35.00 41.71 -12.92
CA GLU A 6 34.22 41.80 -11.68
C GLU A 6 32.81 41.23 -11.83
N LYS A 7 32.17 41.42 -13.00
CA LYS A 7 30.86 40.79 -13.28
C LYS A 7 30.93 39.28 -13.50
N LEU A 8 32.06 38.79 -14.00
CA LEU A 8 32.28 37.35 -14.16
C LEU A 8 32.58 36.69 -12.82
N GLU A 9 33.42 37.28 -11.97
CA GLU A 9 33.70 36.80 -10.62
C GLU A 9 32.44 36.83 -9.74
N ALA A 10 31.65 37.90 -9.78
CA ALA A 10 30.39 38.00 -9.08
C ALA A 10 29.35 36.97 -9.58
N LYS A 11 29.40 36.56 -10.87
CA LYS A 11 28.57 35.48 -11.41
C LYS A 11 29.06 34.08 -10.97
N MET A 12 30.37 33.89 -10.88
CA MET A 12 30.93 32.62 -10.40
C MET A 12 30.69 32.43 -8.92
N ASP A 13 30.83 33.49 -8.10
CA ASP A 13 30.52 33.45 -6.65
C ASP A 13 29.02 33.14 -6.36
N ILE A 14 28.14 33.57 -7.30
CA ILE A 14 26.71 33.25 -7.23
C ILE A 14 26.43 31.80 -7.61
N LEU A 15 27.27 31.18 -8.44
CA LEU A 15 27.08 29.75 -8.85
C LEU A 15 27.59 28.76 -7.79
N ASP A 16 28.55 29.17 -6.96
CA ASP A 16 29.20 28.27 -5.97
C ASP A 16 28.53 28.30 -4.60
N ASP A 17 27.54 29.16 -4.34
CA ASP A 17 26.78 29.17 -3.09
C ASP A 17 25.48 28.32 -3.21
N PRO A 18 25.46 27.08 -2.72
CA PRO A 18 24.27 26.20 -2.79
C PRO A 18 23.03 26.83 -2.12
N VAL A 19 23.23 27.69 -1.10
CA VAL A 19 22.15 28.36 -0.39
C VAL A 19 21.53 29.45 -1.27
N ARG A 20 22.34 30.22 -1.96
CA ARG A 20 21.85 31.25 -2.92
C ARG A 20 21.13 30.61 -4.10
N MET A 21 21.67 29.52 -4.64
CA MET A 21 21.01 28.77 -5.72
C MET A 21 19.67 28.22 -5.26
N TYR A 22 19.60 27.64 -4.05
CA TYR A 22 18.37 27.17 -3.44
C TYR A 22 17.34 28.29 -3.25
N LEU A 23 17.74 29.44 -2.68
CA LEU A 23 16.86 30.59 -2.49
C LEU A 23 16.38 31.18 -3.83
N LYS A 24 17.24 31.20 -4.86
CA LYS A 24 16.85 31.64 -6.21
C LYS A 24 15.86 30.69 -6.86
N GLN A 25 16.04 29.36 -6.70
CA GLN A 25 15.10 28.34 -7.19
C GLN A 25 13.76 28.42 -6.45
N MET A 26 13.79 28.58 -5.13
CA MET A 26 12.57 28.80 -4.34
C MET A 26 11.81 30.07 -4.73
N GLY A 27 12.52 31.16 -5.04
CA GLY A 27 11.90 32.39 -5.47
C GLY A 27 11.28 32.37 -6.88
N GLN A 28 11.59 31.35 -7.68
CA GLN A 28 11.00 31.13 -9.01
C GLN A 28 9.64 30.39 -8.97
N VAL A 29 9.37 29.71 -7.86
CA VAL A 29 8.09 29.02 -7.69
C VAL A 29 7.13 29.95 -6.96
N SER A 30 6.01 30.30 -7.60
CA SER A 30 4.96 31.09 -6.97
C SER A 30 4.38 30.34 -5.77
N LEU A 31 4.10 31.05 -4.69
CA LEU A 31 3.37 30.49 -3.54
C LEU A 31 1.96 30.09 -3.99
N LEU A 32 1.50 28.96 -3.48
CA LEU A 32 0.13 28.51 -3.72
C LEU A 32 -0.87 29.46 -3.05
N THR A 33 -1.96 29.72 -3.72
CA THR A 33 -3.13 30.34 -3.09
C THR A 33 -3.80 29.33 -2.16
N ARG A 34 -4.60 29.80 -1.20
CA ARG A 34 -5.35 28.93 -0.29
C ARG A 34 -6.28 27.94 -1.02
N GLU A 35 -6.82 28.37 -2.15
CA GLU A 35 -7.70 27.54 -2.98
C GLU A 35 -6.91 26.43 -3.67
N GLU A 36 -5.71 26.73 -4.17
CA GLU A 36 -4.79 25.75 -4.75
C GLU A 36 -4.28 24.75 -3.71
N GLU A 37 -3.94 25.21 -2.49
CA GLU A 37 -3.57 24.32 -1.38
C GLU A 37 -4.69 23.31 -1.08
N VAL A 38 -5.94 23.77 -0.97
CA VAL A 38 -7.09 22.91 -0.72
C VAL A 38 -7.32 21.93 -1.88
N ALA A 39 -7.19 22.40 -3.12
CA ALA A 39 -7.34 21.55 -4.30
C ALA A 39 -6.26 20.46 -4.38
N ILE A 40 -5.01 20.80 -4.11
CA ILE A 40 -3.90 19.85 -4.09
C ILE A 40 -4.06 18.86 -2.93
N SER A 41 -4.42 19.32 -1.74
CA SER A 41 -4.63 18.45 -0.57
C SER A 41 -5.73 17.41 -0.81
N LYS A 42 -6.84 17.80 -1.45
CA LYS A 42 -7.90 16.86 -1.85
C LYS A 42 -7.41 15.83 -2.86
N ARG A 43 -6.63 16.27 -3.86
CA ARG A 43 -6.04 15.35 -4.85
C ARG A 43 -5.10 14.34 -4.22
N ILE A 44 -4.31 14.76 -3.23
CA ILE A 44 -3.44 13.86 -2.47
C ILE A 44 -4.28 12.84 -1.70
N GLU A 45 -5.30 13.29 -0.98
CA GLU A 45 -6.20 12.41 -0.22
C GLU A 45 -6.89 11.39 -1.13
N ASP A 46 -7.41 11.82 -2.27
CA ASP A 46 -8.03 10.93 -3.26
C ASP A 46 -7.03 9.90 -3.81
N ALA A 47 -5.79 10.32 -4.07
CA ALA A 47 -4.73 9.43 -4.54
C ALA A 47 -4.36 8.38 -3.47
N GLU A 48 -4.19 8.80 -2.21
CA GLU A 48 -3.93 7.90 -1.08
C GLU A 48 -5.04 6.86 -0.89
N GLN A 49 -6.30 7.29 -0.97
CA GLN A 49 -7.46 6.38 -0.89
C GLN A 49 -7.50 5.40 -2.07
N ASN A 50 -7.11 5.85 -3.27
CA ASN A 50 -7.02 4.98 -4.43
C ASN A 50 -5.94 3.91 -4.26
N VAL A 51 -4.75 4.30 -3.78
CA VAL A 51 -3.66 3.36 -3.47
C VAL A 51 -4.13 2.33 -2.45
N GLN A 52 -4.74 2.76 -1.34
CA GLN A 52 -5.28 1.85 -0.33
C GLN A 52 -6.29 0.86 -0.92
N ARG A 53 -7.22 1.34 -1.76
CA ARG A 53 -8.19 0.47 -2.44
C ARG A 53 -7.53 -0.57 -3.33
N CYS A 54 -6.46 -0.21 -4.03
CA CYS A 54 -5.69 -1.16 -4.85
C CYS A 54 -4.97 -2.19 -3.98
N VAL A 55 -4.29 -1.76 -2.92
CA VAL A 55 -3.57 -2.62 -1.96
C VAL A 55 -4.51 -3.64 -1.31
N HIS A 56 -5.71 -3.23 -0.92
CA HIS A 56 -6.70 -4.10 -0.27
C HIS A 56 -7.28 -5.20 -1.18
N ARG A 57 -7.00 -5.19 -2.48
CA ARG A 57 -7.44 -6.25 -3.40
C ARG A 57 -6.61 -7.52 -3.30
N PHE A 58 -5.44 -7.46 -2.68
CA PHE A 58 -4.53 -8.60 -2.57
C PHE A 58 -4.70 -9.33 -1.25
N GLY A 59 -4.97 -10.64 -1.30
CA GLY A 59 -5.27 -11.45 -0.13
C GLY A 59 -4.15 -11.49 0.91
N PHE A 60 -2.91 -11.60 0.48
CA PHE A 60 -1.76 -11.70 1.39
C PHE A 60 -1.49 -10.40 2.20
N ILE A 61 -2.05 -9.27 1.79
CA ILE A 61 -1.90 -7.99 2.48
C ILE A 61 -2.49 -8.03 3.89
N ALA A 62 -3.52 -8.85 4.12
CA ALA A 62 -4.05 -9.04 5.48
C ALA A 62 -2.96 -9.52 6.46
N ASN A 63 -2.06 -10.40 6.01
CA ASN A 63 -0.95 -10.87 6.84
C ASN A 63 0.06 -9.74 7.09
N ALA A 64 0.33 -8.87 6.11
CA ALA A 64 1.21 -7.73 6.28
C ALA A 64 0.64 -6.72 7.31
N TYR A 65 -0.67 -6.45 7.27
CA TYR A 65 -1.36 -5.66 8.29
C TYR A 65 -1.24 -6.26 9.68
N LEU A 66 -1.45 -7.56 9.80
CA LEU A 66 -1.34 -8.29 11.07
C LEU A 66 0.10 -8.28 11.61
N ASP A 67 1.09 -8.48 10.74
CA ASP A 67 2.50 -8.47 11.12
C ASP A 67 2.92 -7.12 11.73
N VAL A 68 2.55 -6.01 11.09
CA VAL A 68 2.81 -4.67 11.64
C VAL A 68 2.07 -4.46 12.96
N ALA A 69 0.81 -4.93 13.06
CA ALA A 69 0.02 -4.80 14.28
C ALA A 69 0.59 -5.62 15.45
N TYR A 70 1.09 -6.83 15.20
CA TYR A 70 1.73 -7.66 16.21
C TYR A 70 3.07 -7.07 16.66
N ARG A 71 3.91 -6.62 15.74
CA ARG A 71 5.16 -5.90 16.10
C ARG A 71 4.89 -4.66 16.95
N LEU A 72 3.76 -3.98 16.70
CA LEU A 72 3.35 -2.85 17.52
C LEU A 72 2.90 -3.30 18.93
N LEU A 73 2.18 -4.44 19.07
CA LEU A 73 1.80 -5.04 20.35
C LEU A 73 3.01 -5.49 21.17
N ASP A 74 4.01 -6.05 20.49
CA ASP A 74 5.25 -6.55 21.09
C ASP A 74 6.26 -5.43 21.38
N ASN A 75 5.91 -4.16 21.07
CA ASN A 75 6.76 -2.97 21.20
C ASN A 75 8.05 -3.02 20.34
N GLU A 76 8.07 -3.80 19.27
CA GLU A 76 9.15 -3.84 18.29
C GLU A 76 9.06 -2.65 17.32
N GLU A 77 7.86 -2.08 17.13
CA GLU A 77 7.63 -0.90 16.32
C GLU A 77 7.17 0.29 17.16
N ARG A 78 7.58 1.48 16.75
CA ARG A 78 7.16 2.72 17.42
C ARG A 78 5.77 3.15 16.98
N PHE A 79 4.89 3.38 17.96
CA PHE A 79 3.51 3.80 17.73
C PHE A 79 3.41 5.02 16.82
N ASP A 80 4.21 6.05 17.09
CA ASP A 80 4.23 7.30 16.35
C ASP A 80 4.74 7.16 14.89
N ARG A 81 5.44 6.08 14.54
CA ARG A 81 5.84 5.79 13.15
C ARG A 81 4.73 5.12 12.35
N VAL A 82 3.92 4.30 12.98
CA VAL A 82 2.94 3.41 12.33
C VAL A 82 1.55 4.01 12.31
N ILE A 83 1.12 4.66 13.41
CA ILE A 83 -0.26 5.05 13.65
C ILE A 83 -0.50 6.55 13.41
N LEU A 84 -1.66 6.87 12.86
CA LEU A 84 -2.17 8.24 12.71
C LEU A 84 -2.80 8.72 14.03
N ASP A 85 -2.01 9.38 14.87
CA ASP A 85 -2.43 9.85 16.21
C ASP A 85 -3.69 10.73 16.17
N LYS A 86 -3.86 11.52 15.10
CA LYS A 86 -5.02 12.42 14.92
C LYS A 86 -6.38 11.70 14.86
N LYS A 87 -6.40 10.38 14.61
CA LYS A 87 -7.63 9.58 14.50
C LYS A 87 -7.91 8.73 15.73
N ILE A 88 -7.11 8.89 16.78
CA ILE A 88 -7.18 8.05 17.99
C ILE A 88 -7.34 8.94 19.21
N ASP A 89 -8.37 8.66 20.03
CA ASP A 89 -8.65 9.43 21.26
C ASP A 89 -7.62 9.15 22.36
N SER A 90 -7.19 7.89 22.48
CA SER A 90 -6.25 7.44 23.51
C SER A 90 -5.43 6.25 23.03
N ARG A 91 -4.09 6.37 23.14
CA ARG A 91 -3.16 5.30 22.82
C ARG A 91 -3.43 4.03 23.63
N GLU A 92 -3.68 4.17 24.94
CA GLU A 92 -3.93 3.01 25.80
C GLU A 92 -5.21 2.25 25.40
N ARG A 93 -6.28 2.99 25.10
CA ARG A 93 -7.54 2.38 24.65
C ARG A 93 -7.36 1.68 23.31
N TYR A 94 -6.63 2.29 22.39
CA TYR A 94 -6.30 1.71 21.10
C TYR A 94 -5.51 0.40 21.25
N MET A 95 -4.43 0.40 22.03
CA MET A 95 -3.59 -0.78 22.27
C MET A 95 -4.37 -1.92 22.92
N LYS A 96 -5.26 -1.63 23.89
CA LYS A 96 -6.15 -2.65 24.49
C LYS A 96 -7.10 -3.29 23.48
N GLY A 97 -7.58 -2.52 22.50
CA GLY A 97 -8.49 -3.02 21.47
C GLY A 97 -7.79 -3.69 20.28
N LEU A 98 -6.48 -3.44 20.10
CA LEU A 98 -5.74 -3.87 18.92
C LEU A 98 -5.66 -5.40 18.79
N ALA A 99 -5.42 -6.12 19.88
CA ALA A 99 -5.38 -7.59 19.86
C ALA A 99 -6.71 -8.21 19.40
N GLN A 100 -7.85 -7.67 19.87
CA GLN A 100 -9.17 -8.12 19.44
C GLN A 100 -9.41 -7.80 17.96
N LEU A 101 -8.97 -6.63 17.50
CA LEU A 101 -9.08 -6.23 16.10
C LEU A 101 -8.25 -7.15 15.20
N CYS A 102 -7.03 -7.52 15.62
CA CYS A 102 -6.18 -8.49 14.91
C CYS A 102 -6.87 -9.86 14.79
N ALA A 103 -7.49 -10.36 15.86
CA ALA A 103 -8.24 -11.60 15.81
C ALA A 103 -9.43 -11.55 14.82
N GLN A 104 -10.15 -10.43 14.78
CA GLN A 104 -11.23 -10.20 13.81
C GLN A 104 -10.71 -10.18 12.36
N ILE A 105 -9.58 -9.51 12.12
CA ILE A 105 -8.94 -9.45 10.80
C ILE A 105 -8.53 -10.87 10.37
N GLN A 106 -7.88 -11.61 11.25
CA GLN A 106 -7.41 -12.96 10.97
C GLN A 106 -8.56 -13.91 10.60
N GLN A 107 -9.64 -13.90 11.39
CA GLN A 107 -10.82 -14.71 11.11
C GLN A 107 -11.47 -14.32 9.78
N THR A 108 -11.70 -13.02 9.55
CA THR A 108 -12.32 -12.53 8.31
C THR A 108 -11.45 -12.82 7.09
N HIS A 109 -10.12 -12.75 7.23
CA HIS A 109 -9.18 -13.11 6.17
C HIS A 109 -9.25 -14.59 5.81
N GLN A 110 -9.38 -15.48 6.81
CA GLN A 110 -9.57 -16.93 6.58
C GLN A 110 -10.87 -17.20 5.82
N ASP A 111 -11.97 -16.55 6.23
CA ASP A 111 -13.28 -16.65 5.57
C ASP A 111 -13.22 -16.13 4.12
N ALA A 112 -12.58 -14.99 3.89
CA ALA A 112 -12.39 -14.42 2.56
C ALA A 112 -11.54 -15.35 1.66
N SER A 113 -10.45 -15.88 2.18
CA SER A 113 -9.57 -16.82 1.46
C SER A 113 -10.32 -18.14 1.13
N GLY A 114 -11.17 -18.61 2.04
CA GLY A 114 -12.05 -19.75 1.81
C GLY A 114 -13.08 -19.49 0.70
N SER A 115 -13.71 -18.30 0.70
CA SER A 115 -14.67 -17.89 -0.32
C SER A 115 -13.98 -17.70 -1.68
N PHE A 116 -12.77 -17.10 -1.71
CA PHE A 116 -12.00 -16.94 -2.93
C PHE A 116 -11.58 -18.32 -3.53
N ARG A 117 -11.15 -19.26 -2.70
CA ARG A 117 -10.82 -20.62 -3.16
C ARG A 117 -12.00 -21.32 -3.80
N LYS A 118 -13.22 -21.15 -3.26
CA LYS A 118 -14.46 -21.65 -3.89
C LYS A 118 -14.74 -20.97 -5.22
N LEU A 119 -14.52 -19.65 -5.30
CA LEU A 119 -14.66 -18.88 -6.52
C LEU A 119 -13.66 -19.34 -7.60
N TYR A 120 -12.39 -19.47 -7.24
CA TYR A 120 -11.31 -19.90 -8.12
C TYR A 120 -11.59 -21.25 -8.77
N ARG A 121 -12.06 -22.23 -7.95
CA ARG A 121 -12.43 -23.57 -8.43
C ARG A 121 -13.69 -23.60 -9.30
N SER A 122 -14.54 -22.55 -9.25
CA SER A 122 -15.80 -22.50 -10.00
C SER A 122 -15.70 -21.78 -11.34
N LYS A 123 -14.52 -21.36 -11.77
CA LYS A 123 -14.30 -20.66 -13.05
C LYS A 123 -14.89 -21.42 -14.26
N GLU A 124 -15.12 -22.71 -14.15
CA GLU A 124 -15.69 -23.56 -15.21
C GLU A 124 -17.23 -23.49 -15.34
N VAL A 125 -17.96 -22.98 -14.33
CA VAL A 125 -19.43 -22.99 -14.30
C VAL A 125 -19.99 -21.57 -14.17
N ALA A 126 -20.28 -20.93 -15.29
CA ALA A 126 -20.62 -19.50 -15.38
C ALA A 126 -21.77 -19.00 -14.46
N LYS A 127 -22.80 -19.83 -14.21
CA LYS A 127 -23.96 -19.44 -13.34
C LYS A 127 -23.58 -19.34 -11.86
N SER A 128 -22.62 -20.14 -11.39
CA SER A 128 -22.22 -20.14 -9.98
C SER A 128 -21.16 -19.07 -9.67
N VAL A 129 -20.46 -18.56 -10.67
CA VAL A 129 -19.37 -17.58 -10.51
C VAL A 129 -19.90 -16.24 -9.95
N LYS A 130 -21.01 -15.72 -10.50
CA LYS A 130 -21.57 -14.43 -10.04
C LYS A 130 -22.01 -14.45 -8.58
N ALA A 131 -22.66 -15.54 -8.13
CA ALA A 131 -23.08 -15.66 -6.74
C ALA A 131 -21.88 -15.76 -5.77
N ARG A 132 -20.86 -16.54 -6.14
CA ARG A 132 -19.64 -16.71 -5.36
C ARG A 132 -18.78 -15.46 -5.35
N GLN A 133 -18.75 -14.71 -6.45
CA GLN A 133 -18.10 -13.41 -6.51
C GLN A 133 -18.75 -12.43 -5.51
N ALA A 134 -20.08 -12.35 -5.50
CA ALA A 134 -20.80 -11.49 -4.57
C ALA A 134 -20.58 -11.89 -3.09
N GLU A 135 -20.49 -13.19 -2.80
CA GLU A 135 -20.14 -13.70 -1.48
C GLU A 135 -18.73 -13.28 -1.07
N PHE A 136 -17.76 -13.48 -1.96
CA PHE A 136 -16.38 -13.06 -1.74
C PHE A 136 -16.27 -11.53 -1.52
N ASP A 137 -16.90 -10.73 -2.40
CA ASP A 137 -16.86 -9.27 -2.33
C ASP A 137 -17.45 -8.76 -1.01
N LYS A 138 -18.49 -9.41 -0.48
CA LYS A 138 -19.07 -9.08 0.81
C LYS A 138 -18.08 -9.30 1.97
N VAL A 139 -17.41 -10.45 1.98
CA VAL A 139 -16.45 -10.79 3.04
C VAL A 139 -15.18 -9.94 2.91
N ALA A 140 -14.65 -9.78 1.69
CA ALA A 140 -13.51 -8.91 1.42
C ALA A 140 -13.80 -7.45 1.80
N GLY A 141 -15.02 -6.96 1.51
CA GLY A 141 -15.45 -5.63 1.91
C GLY A 141 -15.53 -5.44 3.44
N ALA A 142 -15.87 -6.49 4.20
CA ALA A 142 -15.80 -6.45 5.66
C ALA A 142 -14.34 -6.35 6.16
N LEU A 143 -13.43 -7.09 5.53
CA LEU A 143 -12.00 -7.05 5.84
C LEU A 143 -11.40 -5.64 5.63
N VAL A 144 -11.76 -4.98 4.53
CA VAL A 144 -11.31 -3.60 4.25
C VAL A 144 -11.76 -2.62 5.34
N LYS A 145 -12.96 -2.80 5.89
CA LYS A 145 -13.44 -1.96 7.02
C LYS A 145 -12.59 -2.15 8.28
N PHE A 146 -12.13 -3.37 8.54
CA PHE A 146 -11.22 -3.61 9.67
C PHE A 146 -9.84 -3.00 9.44
N PHE A 147 -9.28 -3.05 8.22
CA PHE A 147 -8.03 -2.36 7.90
C PHE A 147 -8.12 -0.85 8.17
N GLY A 148 -9.24 -0.20 7.81
CA GLY A 148 -9.47 1.21 8.09
C GLY A 148 -9.45 1.56 9.58
N ARG A 149 -9.76 0.61 10.48
CA ARG A 149 -9.72 0.80 11.95
C ARG A 149 -8.31 0.70 12.56
N LEU A 150 -7.33 0.20 11.79
CA LEU A 150 -5.94 0.17 12.21
C LEU A 150 -5.27 1.55 12.15
N TYR A 151 -5.82 2.49 11.38
CA TYR A 151 -5.31 3.87 11.24
C TYR A 151 -3.82 3.97 10.92
N PHE A 152 -3.32 3.06 10.09
CA PHE A 152 -1.91 3.08 9.70
C PHE A 152 -1.58 4.30 8.85
N LYS A 153 -0.37 4.83 9.03
CA LYS A 153 0.16 5.93 8.22
C LYS A 153 0.39 5.49 6.78
N HIS A 154 0.36 6.46 5.87
CA HIS A 154 0.59 6.22 4.43
C HIS A 154 1.93 5.51 4.16
N LYS A 155 2.97 5.83 4.94
CA LYS A 155 4.28 5.16 4.82
C LYS A 155 4.20 3.64 4.93
N VAL A 156 3.37 3.10 5.83
CA VAL A 156 3.14 1.65 5.96
C VAL A 156 2.48 1.08 4.70
N ILE A 157 1.56 1.85 4.10
CA ILE A 157 0.90 1.44 2.85
C ILE A 157 1.88 1.43 1.66
N GLU A 158 2.83 2.37 1.62
CA GLU A 158 3.92 2.37 0.63
C GLU A 158 4.80 1.10 0.75
N ASP A 159 5.12 0.68 1.97
CA ASP A 159 5.86 -0.57 2.21
C ASP A 159 5.05 -1.78 1.69
N PHE A 160 3.72 -1.78 1.85
CA PHE A 160 2.85 -2.81 1.27
C PHE A 160 2.84 -2.77 -0.27
N CYS A 161 2.92 -1.60 -0.90
CA CYS A 161 3.06 -1.50 -2.36
C CYS A 161 4.33 -2.20 -2.84
N SER A 162 5.46 -2.01 -2.14
CA SER A 162 6.71 -2.71 -2.45
C SER A 162 6.57 -4.23 -2.35
N MET A 163 5.86 -4.73 -1.34
CA MET A 163 5.57 -6.16 -1.20
C MET A 163 4.69 -6.70 -2.34
N ILE A 164 3.74 -5.89 -2.84
CA ILE A 164 2.90 -6.24 -3.99
C ILE A 164 3.74 -6.34 -5.26
N ASP A 165 4.64 -5.40 -5.48
CA ASP A 165 5.54 -5.42 -6.65
C ASP A 165 6.43 -6.66 -6.64
N GLU A 166 7.02 -7.02 -5.51
CA GLU A 166 7.78 -8.27 -5.37
C GLU A 166 6.92 -9.52 -5.63
N ALA A 167 5.69 -9.53 -5.11
CA ALA A 167 4.78 -10.65 -5.31
C ALA A 167 4.36 -10.77 -6.78
N ARG A 168 4.06 -9.66 -7.46
CA ARG A 168 3.80 -9.59 -8.90
C ARG A 168 4.97 -10.18 -9.69
N ASP A 169 6.19 -9.77 -9.38
CA ASP A 169 7.38 -10.23 -10.09
C ASP A 169 7.63 -11.74 -9.90
N ARG A 170 7.26 -12.28 -8.73
CA ARG A 170 7.28 -13.74 -8.49
C ARG A 170 6.27 -14.47 -9.39
N VAL A 171 5.04 -13.97 -9.48
CA VAL A 171 4.00 -14.56 -10.35
C VAL A 171 4.43 -14.49 -11.80
N LEU A 172 4.90 -13.33 -12.28
CA LEU A 172 5.36 -13.18 -13.66
C LEU A 172 6.52 -14.14 -14.01
N ARG A 173 7.48 -14.30 -13.07
CA ARG A 173 8.57 -15.29 -13.26
C ARG A 173 8.04 -16.71 -13.30
N MET A 174 7.06 -17.04 -12.46
CA MET A 174 6.46 -18.38 -12.44
C MET A 174 5.64 -18.64 -13.71
N GLN A 175 4.85 -17.67 -14.19
CA GLN A 175 4.13 -17.78 -15.46
C GLN A 175 5.06 -18.03 -16.65
N LYS A 176 6.21 -17.34 -16.70
CA LYS A 176 7.24 -17.59 -17.73
C LYS A 176 7.79 -19.01 -17.65
N LYS A 177 8.05 -19.54 -16.45
CA LYS A 177 8.52 -20.93 -16.27
C LYS A 177 7.47 -21.95 -16.72
N VAL A 178 6.21 -21.74 -16.38
CA VAL A 178 5.09 -22.61 -16.80
C VAL A 178 4.91 -22.55 -18.34
N ALA A 179 5.14 -21.38 -18.95
CA ALA A 179 5.07 -21.24 -20.42
C ALA A 179 6.21 -21.96 -21.14
N LEU A 180 7.40 -22.08 -20.52
CA LEU A 180 8.55 -22.82 -21.07
C LEU A 180 8.42 -24.33 -20.91
N ASP A 181 7.78 -24.79 -19.83
CA ASP A 181 7.55 -26.20 -19.53
C ASP A 181 6.06 -26.42 -19.14
N PRO A 182 5.16 -26.46 -20.15
CA PRO A 182 3.73 -26.55 -19.90
C PRO A 182 3.25 -27.89 -19.38
N ASP A 183 4.06 -28.94 -19.44
CA ASP A 183 3.68 -30.27 -18.93
C ASP A 183 4.07 -30.49 -17.47
N ASN A 184 4.81 -29.58 -16.88
CA ASN A 184 5.26 -29.67 -15.50
C ASN A 184 4.12 -29.33 -14.53
N LYS A 185 3.60 -30.37 -13.87
CA LYS A 185 2.49 -30.25 -12.90
C LYS A 185 2.87 -29.45 -11.65
N GLU A 186 4.09 -29.64 -11.15
CA GLU A 186 4.57 -28.95 -9.95
C GLU A 186 4.62 -27.43 -10.16
N LEU A 187 5.08 -26.96 -11.33
CA LEU A 187 5.10 -25.54 -11.67
C LEU A 187 3.69 -24.96 -11.77
N LYS A 188 2.73 -25.69 -12.34
CA LYS A 188 1.33 -25.27 -12.41
C LYS A 188 0.67 -25.20 -11.03
N GLU A 189 0.91 -26.21 -10.19
CA GLU A 189 0.39 -26.22 -8.81
C GLU A 189 0.95 -25.07 -8.00
N HIS A 190 2.24 -24.79 -8.11
CA HIS A 190 2.87 -23.67 -7.43
C HIS A 190 2.35 -22.31 -7.93
N LEU A 191 2.13 -22.16 -9.24
CA LEU A 191 1.50 -20.95 -9.79
C LEU A 191 0.09 -20.75 -9.26
N ALA A 192 -0.74 -21.82 -9.27
CA ALA A 192 -2.10 -21.78 -8.74
C ALA A 192 -2.13 -21.42 -7.24
N GLU A 193 -1.17 -21.89 -6.45
CA GLU A 193 -1.05 -21.55 -5.04
C GLU A 193 -0.70 -20.05 -4.86
N LEU A 194 0.21 -19.52 -5.66
CA LEU A 194 0.54 -18.09 -5.66
C LEU A 194 -0.68 -17.23 -6.02
N GLU A 195 -1.41 -17.59 -7.07
CA GLU A 195 -2.62 -16.90 -7.51
C GLU A 195 -3.70 -16.93 -6.40
N LEU A 196 -3.93 -18.09 -5.78
CA LEU A 196 -4.86 -18.23 -4.66
C LEU A 196 -4.48 -17.35 -3.47
N ARG A 197 -3.20 -17.26 -3.14
CA ARG A 197 -2.69 -16.42 -2.06
C ARG A 197 -2.86 -14.94 -2.34
N MET A 198 -2.75 -14.55 -3.61
CA MET A 198 -2.87 -13.15 -4.04
C MET A 198 -4.31 -12.73 -4.35
N TRP A 199 -5.26 -13.66 -4.42
CA TRP A 199 -6.63 -13.46 -4.88
C TRP A 199 -6.72 -12.98 -6.34
N MET A 200 -5.97 -13.64 -7.23
CA MET A 200 -5.88 -13.34 -8.67
C MET A 200 -6.58 -14.40 -9.54
#